data_0f285afca68e64448bac08086918a625
#
_entry.id   0f285afca68e64448bac08086918a625
#
_cell.length_a   1.000
_cell.length_b   1.000
_cell.length_c   1.000
_cell.angle_alpha   90.00
_cell.angle_beta   90.00
_cell.angle_gamma   90.00
#
_symmetry.space_group_name_H-M   'P 1'
#
loop_
_entity.id
_entity.type
_entity.pdbx_description
1 polymer ?
#
loop_
_entity_poly.entity_id
_entity_poly.type
_entity_poly.pdbx_seq_one_letter_code
_entity_poly.pdbx_strand_id
1 'polypeptide(L)'
;MSEEIIHIKPYLRLSGLEPLVIRPETNFVNVGERTNVTGSKKFARLIRENKYEEALSVARQQVENGAQIIDVNMDDALLEGVKAMTTFLNLVQSEPDIAKIPIMIDSSKFEIIEAGLKCVQGKCIVNSISMKEGEAKFIEQAYICKAFGAAVIVMAFDEIGQADTKDRKIQICTRAYKILVEQVGFNPQDIIFDPNIFAIATGIEEHNNYTVDFIEATRVIKQTLPLAKVSGGVSNVSFSFRGNDTVREAIHAVFLYHAVKAGMDMGIVNAGQLEVYDEIEPTLRNLCEDVILNRNNSNNEATEALIQYADTVKAKGKIEVKSAAWRETSVEERLAHSLINGITDFIEADTEEARLKYSEPLEVIEGPLMAGMNQVGDLFGAGKMFLPQVVKSARVMKKSVAFLTPFIEAEKEKKKLVSVNAEGPSKGPAKILLATVKGDVHDIGKNIVSVVLGCNGYEIIVLGVMVPADKILEQAQQHQVDIIGLSGLITPSLDEMVYIAKEMKRRGMTDRKSTRLNSSH
;
A
#
# COMPACT_ATOMS: atom_id res chain seq x y z
N MET A 1 0.16 5.74 -60.75
CA MET A 1 0.95 5.38 -59.58
C MET A 1 -0.01 5.00 -58.49
N SER A 2 -0.12 3.73 -58.14
CA SER A 2 -0.93 3.28 -57.00
C SER A 2 -0.22 3.79 -55.74
N GLU A 3 -0.87 4.67 -54.96
CA GLU A 3 -0.40 5.04 -53.63
C GLU A 3 -0.39 3.75 -52.79
N GLU A 4 0.80 3.22 -52.50
CA GLU A 4 0.96 2.19 -51.49
C GLU A 4 0.55 2.81 -50.13
N ILE A 5 -0.62 2.47 -49.64
CA ILE A 5 -1.06 2.84 -48.30
C ILE A 5 -0.19 2.07 -47.32
N ILE A 6 0.76 2.76 -46.71
CA ILE A 6 1.61 2.19 -45.66
C ILE A 6 0.71 1.90 -44.45
N HIS A 7 0.38 0.63 -44.25
CA HIS A 7 -0.35 0.18 -43.06
C HIS A 7 0.57 0.16 -41.84
N ILE A 8 0.52 1.20 -41.04
CA ILE A 8 1.24 1.26 -39.76
C ILE A 8 0.56 0.35 -38.76
N LYS A 9 1.24 -0.71 -38.30
CA LYS A 9 0.72 -1.62 -37.27
C LYS A 9 0.44 -0.85 -35.95
N PRO A 10 -0.68 -1.13 -35.27
CA PRO A 10 -1.10 -0.40 -34.08
C PRO A 10 -0.34 -0.87 -32.82
N TYR A 11 0.96 -0.63 -32.78
CA TYR A 11 1.80 -0.90 -31.61
C TYR A 11 1.85 0.33 -30.71
N LEU A 12 2.01 0.13 -29.39
CA LEU A 12 2.37 1.22 -28.49
C LEU A 12 3.78 1.71 -28.87
N ARG A 13 3.86 2.98 -29.22
CA ARG A 13 5.12 3.66 -29.56
C ARG A 13 5.35 4.78 -28.56
N LEU A 14 6.41 4.66 -27.82
CA LEU A 14 6.89 5.67 -26.89
C LEU A 14 8.23 6.20 -27.41
N SER A 15 8.64 7.35 -26.94
CA SER A 15 9.97 7.90 -27.28
C SER A 15 10.47 8.88 -26.21
N GLY A 16 11.76 8.76 -25.91
CA GLY A 16 12.59 9.89 -25.55
C GLY A 16 13.28 10.39 -26.82
N LEU A 17 14.61 10.52 -26.80
CA LEU A 17 15.40 10.77 -28.01
C LEU A 17 15.45 9.51 -28.91
N GLU A 18 15.28 8.33 -28.31
CA GLU A 18 15.18 7.06 -29.01
C GLU A 18 13.76 6.50 -28.95
N PRO A 19 13.30 5.80 -30.00
CA PRO A 19 11.98 5.18 -30.00
C PRO A 19 11.96 3.88 -29.18
N LEU A 20 10.91 3.69 -28.38
CA LEU A 20 10.56 2.44 -27.73
C LEU A 20 9.24 1.91 -28.31
N VAL A 21 9.30 0.82 -29.06
CA VAL A 21 8.10 0.22 -29.69
C VAL A 21 7.77 -1.09 -28.97
N ILE A 22 6.61 -1.14 -28.33
CA ILE A 22 6.13 -2.32 -27.61
C ILE A 22 5.24 -3.14 -28.55
N ARG A 23 5.78 -4.26 -29.01
CA ARG A 23 5.18 -5.22 -29.94
C ARG A 23 4.65 -6.43 -29.16
N PRO A 24 3.85 -7.32 -29.78
CA PRO A 24 3.41 -8.56 -29.11
C PRO A 24 4.57 -9.46 -28.64
N GLU A 25 5.66 -9.47 -29.39
CA GLU A 25 6.88 -10.23 -29.10
C GLU A 25 7.89 -9.49 -28.20
N THR A 26 7.59 -8.26 -27.78
CA THR A 26 8.46 -7.50 -26.88
C THR A 26 8.45 -8.15 -25.49
N ASN A 27 9.63 -8.36 -24.93
CA ASN A 27 9.79 -8.80 -23.55
C ASN A 27 9.21 -7.76 -22.58
N PHE A 28 9.02 -8.18 -21.32
CA PHE A 28 8.57 -7.31 -20.24
C PHE A 28 9.38 -6.01 -20.16
N VAL A 29 8.68 -4.88 -20.08
CA VAL A 29 9.29 -3.55 -20.05
C VAL A 29 9.45 -3.08 -18.61
N ASN A 30 10.70 -2.79 -18.22
CA ASN A 30 11.03 -2.30 -16.89
C ASN A 30 10.86 -0.78 -16.82
N VAL A 31 9.97 -0.32 -15.94
CA VAL A 31 9.78 1.09 -15.58
C VAL A 31 10.50 1.33 -14.25
N GLY A 32 11.53 2.17 -14.26
CA GLY A 32 12.34 2.44 -13.07
C GLY A 32 11.61 3.30 -12.06
N GLU A 33 11.55 2.85 -10.79
CA GLU A 33 10.79 3.47 -9.70
C GLU A 33 11.60 4.43 -8.80
N ARG A 34 12.91 4.61 -9.04
CA ARG A 34 13.78 5.29 -8.06
C ARG A 34 13.76 6.82 -8.16
N THR A 35 13.20 7.39 -9.21
CA THR A 35 12.94 8.83 -9.38
C THR A 35 11.58 9.27 -8.85
N ASN A 36 11.12 8.58 -7.82
CA ASN A 36 9.87 8.82 -7.12
C ASN A 36 10.17 9.23 -5.67
N VAL A 37 9.72 10.43 -5.25
CA VAL A 37 10.00 10.98 -3.91
C VAL A 37 9.32 10.18 -2.79
N THR A 38 8.27 9.43 -3.07
CA THR A 38 7.61 8.56 -2.10
C THR A 38 8.32 7.21 -1.97
N GLY A 39 8.91 6.71 -3.07
CA GLY A 39 9.57 5.40 -3.15
C GLY A 39 11.07 5.41 -2.87
N SER A 40 11.75 6.56 -2.96
CA SER A 40 13.21 6.67 -2.86
C SER A 40 13.64 7.74 -1.85
N LYS A 41 14.06 7.30 -0.66
CA LYS A 41 14.57 8.22 0.39
C LYS A 41 15.73 9.11 -0.09
N LYS A 42 16.66 8.54 -0.90
CA LYS A 42 17.78 9.29 -1.48
C LYS A 42 17.27 10.38 -2.41
N PHE A 43 16.39 10.02 -3.34
CA PHE A 43 15.84 10.97 -4.31
C PHE A 43 15.04 12.07 -3.62
N ALA A 44 14.12 11.71 -2.71
CA ALA A 44 13.32 12.66 -1.94
C ALA A 44 14.20 13.70 -1.21
N ARG A 45 15.27 13.25 -0.55
CA ARG A 45 16.21 14.16 0.14
C ARG A 45 16.86 15.13 -0.84
N LEU A 46 17.35 14.64 -1.98
CA LEU A 46 18.02 15.49 -2.97
C LEU A 46 17.08 16.56 -3.55
N ILE A 47 15.83 16.18 -3.85
CA ILE A 47 14.83 17.13 -4.34
C ILE A 47 14.48 18.19 -3.28
N ARG A 48 14.25 17.77 -2.02
CA ARG A 48 13.96 18.70 -0.91
C ARG A 48 15.10 19.67 -0.63
N GLU A 49 16.35 19.22 -0.80
CA GLU A 49 17.56 20.05 -0.66
C GLU A 49 17.86 20.89 -1.91
N ASN A 50 17.00 20.89 -2.94
CA ASN A 50 17.20 21.53 -4.25
C ASN A 50 18.48 21.08 -4.98
N LYS A 51 18.95 19.86 -4.72
CA LYS A 51 20.11 19.23 -5.37
C LYS A 51 19.70 18.46 -6.62
N TYR A 52 19.05 19.15 -7.55
CA TYR A 52 18.49 18.52 -8.74
C TYR A 52 19.56 17.88 -9.64
N GLU A 53 20.73 18.49 -9.79
CA GLU A 53 21.86 17.94 -10.55
C GLU A 53 22.37 16.62 -9.97
N GLU A 54 22.46 16.52 -8.62
CA GLU A 54 22.79 15.27 -7.97
C GLU A 54 21.67 14.22 -8.15
N ALA A 55 20.41 14.67 -8.18
CA ALA A 55 19.26 13.79 -8.40
C ALA A 55 19.26 13.13 -9.79
N LEU A 56 19.86 13.75 -10.82
CA LEU A 56 20.08 13.17 -12.13
C LEU A 56 20.89 11.86 -12.07
N SER A 57 21.80 11.74 -11.08
CA SER A 57 22.54 10.49 -10.88
C SER A 57 21.63 9.29 -10.58
N VAL A 58 20.51 9.52 -9.93
CA VAL A 58 19.52 8.47 -9.62
C VAL A 58 18.78 8.05 -10.90
N ALA A 59 18.44 8.99 -11.76
CA ALA A 59 17.82 8.69 -13.06
C ALA A 59 18.81 7.94 -13.98
N ARG A 60 20.05 8.42 -14.09
CA ARG A 60 21.10 7.79 -14.88
C ARG A 60 21.36 6.36 -14.44
N GLN A 61 21.47 6.11 -13.14
CA GLN A 61 21.69 4.78 -12.59
C GLN A 61 20.56 3.80 -12.96
N GLN A 62 19.32 4.26 -13.04
CA GLN A 62 18.20 3.41 -13.48
C GLN A 62 18.33 3.01 -14.94
N VAL A 63 18.70 3.94 -15.81
CA VAL A 63 18.94 3.67 -17.24
C VAL A 63 20.09 2.68 -17.42
N GLU A 64 21.20 2.88 -16.72
CA GLU A 64 22.35 1.97 -16.71
C GLU A 64 21.98 0.56 -16.22
N ASN A 65 21.06 0.46 -15.26
CA ASN A 65 20.55 -0.81 -14.73
C ASN A 65 19.43 -1.43 -15.59
N GLY A 66 19.17 -0.91 -16.79
CA GLY A 66 18.27 -1.52 -17.76
C GLY A 66 16.82 -1.08 -17.67
N ALA A 67 16.52 0.02 -16.99
CA ALA A 67 15.21 0.65 -17.09
C ALA A 67 14.99 1.16 -18.51
N GLN A 68 13.85 0.82 -19.10
CA GLN A 68 13.47 1.20 -20.46
C GLN A 68 12.55 2.43 -20.46
N ILE A 69 11.99 2.75 -19.30
CA ILE A 69 11.19 3.94 -18.99
C ILE A 69 11.58 4.34 -17.56
N ILE A 70 11.57 5.62 -17.22
CA ILE A 70 11.69 6.07 -15.82
C ILE A 70 10.43 6.78 -15.37
N ASP A 71 9.93 6.35 -14.20
CA ASP A 71 8.82 6.97 -13.49
C ASP A 71 9.33 8.15 -12.66
N VAL A 72 8.71 9.32 -12.85
CA VAL A 72 9.08 10.55 -12.14
C VAL A 72 7.89 11.04 -11.35
N ASN A 73 8.03 11.04 -10.01
CA ASN A 73 7.00 11.52 -9.09
C ASN A 73 7.59 12.54 -8.12
N MET A 74 6.86 13.66 -7.94
CA MET A 74 7.21 14.77 -7.05
C MET A 74 6.13 15.04 -5.99
N ASP A 75 5.31 14.02 -5.66
CA ASP A 75 4.23 14.13 -4.69
C ASP A 75 4.76 14.09 -3.25
N ASP A 76 5.13 15.24 -2.72
CA ASP A 76 5.62 15.42 -1.37
C ASP A 76 5.01 16.66 -0.73
N ALA A 77 4.68 16.58 0.57
CA ALA A 77 4.07 17.67 1.33
C ALA A 77 4.93 18.94 1.41
N LEU A 78 6.24 18.78 1.31
CA LEU A 78 7.22 19.86 1.48
C LEU A 78 7.69 20.43 0.14
N LEU A 79 7.14 19.96 -0.98
CA LEU A 79 7.53 20.39 -2.32
C LEU A 79 6.43 21.21 -3.01
N GLU A 80 6.82 22.20 -3.74
CA GLU A 80 5.99 22.81 -4.78
C GLU A 80 6.03 21.88 -6.01
N GLY A 81 5.09 20.90 -6.06
CA GLY A 81 5.14 19.79 -7.01
C GLY A 81 5.26 20.22 -8.48
N VAL A 82 4.50 21.22 -8.91
CA VAL A 82 4.59 21.78 -10.28
C VAL A 82 6.00 22.28 -10.59
N LYS A 83 6.58 23.06 -9.69
CA LYS A 83 7.94 23.61 -9.85
C LYS A 83 8.99 22.48 -9.82
N ALA A 84 8.87 21.56 -8.87
CA ALA A 84 9.81 20.45 -8.74
C ALA A 84 9.79 19.55 -9.99
N MET A 85 8.61 19.17 -10.48
CA MET A 85 8.43 18.39 -11.69
C MET A 85 9.02 19.11 -12.91
N THR A 86 8.66 20.38 -13.12
CA THR A 86 9.17 21.20 -14.23
C THR A 86 10.69 21.31 -14.19
N THR A 87 11.28 21.63 -13.02
CA THR A 87 12.72 21.79 -12.87
C THR A 87 13.45 20.50 -13.17
N PHE A 88 13.02 19.39 -12.56
CA PHE A 88 13.70 18.09 -12.75
C PHE A 88 13.57 17.57 -14.18
N LEU A 89 12.38 17.66 -14.78
CA LEU A 89 12.18 17.18 -16.15
C LEU A 89 12.97 17.98 -17.18
N ASN A 90 13.06 19.31 -17.02
CA ASN A 90 13.90 20.13 -17.90
C ASN A 90 15.38 19.74 -17.81
N LEU A 91 15.88 19.44 -16.62
CA LEU A 91 17.24 18.94 -16.44
C LEU A 91 17.43 17.55 -17.07
N VAL A 92 16.47 16.62 -16.85
CA VAL A 92 16.50 15.31 -17.50
C VAL A 92 16.55 15.42 -19.01
N GLN A 93 15.79 16.33 -19.63
CA GLN A 93 15.76 16.52 -21.08
C GLN A 93 17.08 17.10 -21.63
N SER A 94 17.89 17.74 -20.79
CA SER A 94 19.23 18.22 -21.17
C SER A 94 20.33 17.16 -21.09
N GLU A 95 20.02 15.98 -20.53
CA GLU A 95 20.95 14.87 -20.33
C GLU A 95 20.70 13.72 -21.33
N PRO A 96 21.43 13.61 -22.46
CA PRO A 96 21.15 12.64 -23.51
C PRO A 96 21.15 11.18 -23.02
N ASP A 97 22.01 10.82 -22.06
CA ASP A 97 22.09 9.49 -21.49
C ASP A 97 20.81 9.07 -20.72
N ILE A 98 20.04 10.04 -20.22
CA ILE A 98 18.77 9.81 -19.54
C ILE A 98 17.63 10.04 -20.52
N ALA A 99 17.66 11.13 -21.27
CA ALA A 99 16.59 11.56 -22.18
C ALA A 99 16.37 10.61 -23.37
N LYS A 100 17.30 9.67 -23.63
CA LYS A 100 17.13 8.65 -24.67
C LYS A 100 15.93 7.76 -24.47
N ILE A 101 15.53 7.49 -23.21
CA ILE A 101 14.36 6.66 -22.89
C ILE A 101 13.11 7.51 -22.60
N PRO A 102 11.90 6.97 -22.81
CA PRO A 102 10.65 7.64 -22.48
C PRO A 102 10.52 7.91 -20.98
N ILE A 103 9.80 8.98 -20.65
CA ILE A 103 9.44 9.35 -19.28
C ILE A 103 8.01 8.91 -18.98
N MET A 104 7.78 8.42 -17.75
CA MET A 104 6.45 8.27 -17.15
C MET A 104 6.27 9.39 -16.13
N ILE A 105 5.29 10.26 -16.35
CA ILE A 105 4.97 11.38 -15.47
C ILE A 105 3.94 10.88 -14.46
N ASP A 106 4.34 10.78 -13.19
CA ASP A 106 3.51 10.24 -12.12
C ASP A 106 3.14 11.32 -11.11
N SER A 107 1.86 11.49 -10.88
CA SER A 107 1.34 12.31 -9.80
C SER A 107 -0.11 11.99 -9.46
N SER A 108 -0.47 12.15 -8.19
CA SER A 108 -1.86 12.14 -7.71
C SER A 108 -2.62 13.43 -8.08
N LYS A 109 -1.89 14.51 -8.45
CA LYS A 109 -2.44 15.82 -8.81
C LYS A 109 -2.27 16.07 -10.31
N PHE A 110 -3.39 16.19 -11.01
CA PHE A 110 -3.35 16.34 -12.46
C PHE A 110 -2.64 17.62 -12.95
N GLU A 111 -2.64 18.70 -12.16
CA GLU A 111 -1.88 19.93 -12.44
C GLU A 111 -0.36 19.71 -12.54
N ILE A 112 0.18 18.76 -11.74
CA ILE A 112 1.60 18.37 -11.80
C ILE A 112 1.86 17.55 -13.06
N ILE A 113 0.93 16.64 -13.42
CA ILE A 113 0.99 15.89 -14.68
C ILE A 113 1.00 16.84 -15.87
N GLU A 114 0.09 17.81 -15.90
CA GLU A 114 0.02 18.80 -16.99
C GLU A 114 1.29 19.64 -17.11
N ALA A 115 1.87 20.03 -15.98
CA ALA A 115 3.15 20.74 -15.97
C ALA A 115 4.28 19.86 -16.53
N GLY A 116 4.32 18.57 -16.17
CA GLY A 116 5.27 17.61 -16.71
C GLY A 116 5.10 17.37 -18.21
N LEU A 117 3.86 17.26 -18.68
CA LEU A 117 3.54 17.11 -20.12
C LEU A 117 4.09 18.26 -20.98
N LYS A 118 4.18 19.47 -20.42
CA LYS A 118 4.73 20.65 -21.09
C LYS A 118 6.28 20.63 -21.19
N CYS A 119 6.94 19.78 -20.39
CA CYS A 119 8.40 19.71 -20.33
C CYS A 119 8.99 18.55 -21.14
N VAL A 120 8.27 17.44 -21.24
CA VAL A 120 8.79 16.19 -21.83
C VAL A 120 8.71 16.24 -23.36
N GLN A 121 9.82 15.88 -24.02
CA GLN A 121 9.87 15.71 -25.47
C GLN A 121 9.60 14.23 -25.82
N GLY A 122 9.11 14.01 -27.02
CA GLY A 122 8.70 12.69 -27.48
C GLY A 122 7.36 12.26 -26.92
N LYS A 123 7.08 10.95 -26.98
CA LYS A 123 5.83 10.38 -26.49
C LYS A 123 6.02 9.73 -25.13
N CYS A 124 5.53 10.38 -24.10
CA CYS A 124 5.59 9.94 -22.70
C CYS A 124 4.38 9.09 -22.29
N ILE A 125 4.39 8.63 -21.05
CA ILE A 125 3.26 8.00 -20.36
C ILE A 125 2.80 8.91 -19.22
N VAL A 126 1.50 9.06 -19.06
CA VAL A 126 0.87 9.66 -17.87
C VAL A 126 0.49 8.57 -16.88
N ASN A 127 0.92 8.70 -15.63
CA ASN A 127 0.56 7.84 -14.50
C ASN A 127 -0.07 8.71 -13.40
N SER A 128 -1.38 8.71 -13.21
CA SER A 128 -2.41 7.97 -13.89
C SER A 128 -3.70 8.81 -13.96
N ILE A 129 -4.65 8.33 -14.75
CA ILE A 129 -6.03 8.81 -14.73
C ILE A 129 -6.94 7.68 -14.23
N SER A 130 -8.10 8.04 -13.65
CA SER A 130 -9.07 7.08 -13.15
C SER A 130 -10.46 7.70 -13.02
N MET A 131 -11.47 6.87 -12.84
CA MET A 131 -12.85 7.32 -12.61
C MET A 131 -13.16 7.63 -11.13
N LYS A 132 -12.15 7.76 -10.27
CA LYS A 132 -12.34 8.05 -8.82
C LYS A 132 -13.14 9.33 -8.55
N GLU A 133 -12.99 10.32 -9.40
CA GLU A 133 -13.69 11.61 -9.31
C GLU A 133 -14.88 11.71 -10.29
N GLY A 134 -15.30 10.57 -10.85
CA GLY A 134 -16.39 10.45 -11.79
C GLY A 134 -15.94 10.49 -13.26
N GLU A 135 -16.86 10.08 -14.13
CA GLU A 135 -16.63 9.90 -15.56
C GLU A 135 -16.29 11.22 -16.28
N ALA A 136 -16.96 12.31 -15.92
CA ALA A 136 -16.72 13.61 -16.55
C ALA A 136 -15.28 14.09 -16.37
N LYS A 137 -14.72 13.95 -15.15
CA LYS A 137 -13.34 14.33 -14.85
C LYS A 137 -12.34 13.41 -15.54
N PHE A 138 -12.63 12.13 -15.59
CA PHE A 138 -11.83 11.14 -16.32
C PHE A 138 -11.73 11.48 -17.81
N ILE A 139 -12.87 11.82 -18.46
CA ILE A 139 -12.92 12.23 -19.86
C ILE A 139 -12.12 13.53 -20.09
N GLU A 140 -12.27 14.53 -19.23
CA GLU A 140 -11.51 15.79 -19.29
C GLU A 140 -10.00 15.51 -19.28
N GLN A 141 -9.53 14.75 -18.30
CA GLN A 141 -8.12 14.40 -18.16
C GLN A 141 -7.61 13.59 -19.37
N ALA A 142 -8.43 12.65 -19.87
CA ALA A 142 -8.08 11.86 -21.06
C ALA A 142 -7.92 12.74 -22.31
N TYR A 143 -8.78 13.75 -22.51
CA TYR A 143 -8.64 14.69 -23.63
C TYR A 143 -7.34 15.48 -23.56
N ILE A 144 -6.93 15.91 -22.36
CA ILE A 144 -5.66 16.61 -22.16
C ILE A 144 -4.48 15.69 -22.51
N CYS A 145 -4.45 14.47 -21.98
CA CYS A 145 -3.42 13.49 -22.30
C CYS A 145 -3.34 13.20 -23.81
N LYS A 146 -4.49 13.04 -24.45
CA LYS A 146 -4.57 12.84 -25.90
C LYS A 146 -4.05 14.03 -26.69
N ALA A 147 -4.36 15.27 -26.28
CA ALA A 147 -3.90 16.49 -26.93
C ALA A 147 -2.37 16.61 -26.90
N PHE A 148 -1.72 16.15 -25.82
CA PHE A 148 -0.27 16.06 -25.73
C PHE A 148 0.32 14.82 -26.44
N GLY A 149 -0.52 13.91 -26.96
CA GLY A 149 -0.09 12.68 -27.62
C GLY A 149 0.48 11.60 -26.68
N ALA A 150 0.28 11.75 -25.37
CA ALA A 150 0.77 10.82 -24.37
C ALA A 150 -0.02 9.50 -24.37
N ALA A 151 0.66 8.39 -24.01
CA ALA A 151 -0.02 7.18 -23.55
C ALA A 151 -0.47 7.36 -22.09
N VAL A 152 -1.48 6.60 -21.65
CA VAL A 152 -2.04 6.77 -20.30
C VAL A 152 -2.08 5.47 -19.53
N ILE A 153 -1.68 5.50 -18.27
CA ILE A 153 -2.06 4.48 -17.29
C ILE A 153 -3.45 4.82 -16.77
N VAL A 154 -4.31 3.83 -16.78
CA VAL A 154 -5.68 3.88 -16.27
C VAL A 154 -5.76 2.95 -15.07
N MET A 155 -5.85 3.52 -13.87
CA MET A 155 -6.03 2.71 -12.66
C MET A 155 -7.44 2.11 -12.60
N ALA A 156 -7.55 0.87 -12.17
CA ALA A 156 -8.83 0.22 -11.87
C ALA A 156 -9.42 0.81 -10.58
N PHE A 157 -9.90 2.05 -10.68
CA PHE A 157 -10.41 2.86 -9.60
C PHE A 157 -11.60 3.69 -10.10
N ASP A 158 -12.78 3.47 -9.51
CA ASP A 158 -13.99 4.22 -9.85
C ASP A 158 -14.54 4.97 -8.64
N GLU A 159 -15.75 5.49 -8.76
CA GLU A 159 -16.44 6.28 -7.75
C GLU A 159 -16.69 5.51 -6.44
N ILE A 160 -16.68 4.17 -6.48
CA ILE A 160 -16.87 3.29 -5.32
C ILE A 160 -15.54 3.06 -4.58
N GLY A 161 -14.43 2.95 -5.34
CA GLY A 161 -13.10 2.70 -4.79
C GLY A 161 -12.19 1.91 -5.73
N GLN A 162 -11.00 1.59 -5.24
CA GLN A 162 -10.05 0.73 -5.95
C GLN A 162 -10.62 -0.69 -6.08
N ALA A 163 -10.37 -1.29 -7.25
CA ALA A 163 -10.74 -2.68 -7.48
C ALA A 163 -9.76 -3.62 -6.75
N ASP A 164 -10.27 -4.42 -5.85
CA ASP A 164 -9.55 -5.45 -5.11
C ASP A 164 -9.76 -6.84 -5.71
N THR A 165 -10.97 -7.17 -6.15
CA THR A 165 -11.34 -8.46 -6.75
C THR A 165 -11.16 -8.48 -8.27
N LYS A 166 -10.95 -9.66 -8.83
CA LYS A 166 -10.84 -9.90 -10.28
C LYS A 166 -11.99 -9.25 -11.04
N ASP A 167 -13.22 -9.48 -10.61
CA ASP A 167 -14.41 -9.02 -11.35
C ASP A 167 -14.51 -7.49 -11.36
N ARG A 168 -14.19 -6.83 -10.23
CA ARG A 168 -14.13 -5.37 -10.15
C ARG A 168 -13.02 -4.80 -11.05
N LYS A 169 -11.85 -5.42 -11.07
CA LYS A 169 -10.74 -5.03 -11.95
C LYS A 169 -11.17 -5.07 -13.42
N ILE A 170 -11.78 -6.17 -13.84
CA ILE A 170 -12.28 -6.35 -15.22
C ILE A 170 -13.38 -5.33 -15.54
N GLN A 171 -14.35 -5.15 -14.64
CA GLN A 171 -15.49 -4.24 -14.83
C GLN A 171 -15.01 -2.80 -15.05
N ILE A 172 -14.15 -2.29 -14.18
CA ILE A 172 -13.65 -0.92 -14.23
C ILE A 172 -12.79 -0.71 -15.49
N CYS A 173 -11.86 -1.63 -15.78
CA CYS A 173 -11.03 -1.54 -16.97
C CYS A 173 -11.86 -1.58 -18.26
N THR A 174 -12.88 -2.43 -18.32
CA THR A 174 -13.79 -2.51 -19.48
C THR A 174 -14.59 -1.22 -19.66
N ARG A 175 -15.13 -0.64 -18.57
CA ARG A 175 -15.84 0.65 -18.61
C ARG A 175 -14.93 1.76 -19.09
N ALA A 176 -13.73 1.87 -18.50
CA ALA A 176 -12.76 2.88 -18.87
C ALA A 176 -12.30 2.75 -20.34
N TYR A 177 -12.07 1.51 -20.81
CA TYR A 177 -11.72 1.25 -22.21
C TYR A 177 -12.78 1.78 -23.17
N LYS A 178 -14.07 1.46 -22.94
CA LYS A 178 -15.16 1.94 -23.78
C LYS A 178 -15.24 3.46 -23.81
N ILE A 179 -15.16 4.13 -22.67
CA ILE A 179 -15.16 5.58 -22.58
C ILE A 179 -14.01 6.18 -23.39
N LEU A 180 -12.79 5.68 -23.19
CA LEU A 180 -11.60 6.20 -23.86
C LEU A 180 -11.65 6.00 -25.37
N VAL A 181 -12.06 4.83 -25.84
CA VAL A 181 -12.08 4.51 -27.28
C VAL A 181 -13.29 5.13 -27.98
N GLU A 182 -14.50 5.00 -27.42
CA GLU A 182 -15.74 5.37 -28.08
C GLU A 182 -16.09 6.86 -27.90
N GLN A 183 -15.82 7.44 -26.73
CA GLN A 183 -16.18 8.83 -26.44
C GLN A 183 -15.01 9.79 -26.65
N VAL A 184 -13.81 9.47 -26.13
CA VAL A 184 -12.64 10.33 -26.24
C VAL A 184 -11.94 10.12 -27.60
N GLY A 185 -12.11 8.95 -28.22
CA GLY A 185 -11.40 8.56 -29.44
C GLY A 185 -9.90 8.37 -29.18
N PHE A 186 -9.54 7.82 -28.02
CA PHE A 186 -8.17 7.48 -27.67
C PHE A 186 -7.74 6.25 -28.47
N ASN A 187 -6.47 6.21 -28.89
CA ASN A 187 -5.95 5.04 -29.58
C ASN A 187 -5.84 3.86 -28.60
N PRO A 188 -6.45 2.69 -28.86
CA PRO A 188 -6.44 1.56 -27.93
C PRO A 188 -5.04 1.11 -27.51
N GLN A 189 -4.04 1.17 -28.42
CA GLN A 189 -2.66 0.80 -28.15
C GLN A 189 -1.95 1.75 -27.19
N ASP A 190 -2.48 2.93 -26.93
CA ASP A 190 -1.94 3.94 -26.03
C ASP A 190 -2.56 3.88 -24.63
N ILE A 191 -3.49 2.92 -24.41
CA ILE A 191 -4.14 2.65 -23.11
C ILE A 191 -3.37 1.55 -22.38
N ILE A 192 -2.97 1.84 -21.15
CA ILE A 192 -2.26 0.92 -20.26
C ILE A 192 -3.09 0.79 -19.00
N PHE A 193 -3.57 -0.40 -18.66
CA PHE A 193 -4.32 -0.62 -17.42
C PHE A 193 -3.40 -0.95 -16.26
N ASP A 194 -3.65 -0.34 -15.11
CA ASP A 194 -3.17 -0.80 -13.81
C ASP A 194 -4.35 -1.38 -13.01
N PRO A 195 -4.49 -2.71 -12.99
CA PRO A 195 -5.55 -3.38 -12.23
C PRO A 195 -5.33 -3.37 -10.71
N ASN A 196 -4.42 -2.58 -10.21
CA ASN A 196 -3.97 -2.46 -8.82
C ASN A 196 -3.28 -3.73 -8.28
N ILE A 197 -2.00 -3.59 -7.94
CA ILE A 197 -1.23 -4.61 -7.21
C ILE A 197 -1.28 -4.25 -5.73
N PHE A 198 -1.82 -5.15 -4.91
CA PHE A 198 -1.90 -5.00 -3.46
C PHE A 198 -0.91 -5.90 -2.75
N ALA A 199 -0.62 -5.55 -1.49
CA ALA A 199 0.24 -6.33 -0.63
C ALA A 199 -0.40 -7.68 -0.28
N ILE A 200 0.39 -8.75 -0.37
CA ILE A 200 0.02 -10.09 0.04
C ILE A 200 0.77 -10.50 1.31
N ALA A 201 0.48 -11.69 1.83
CA ALA A 201 1.09 -12.21 3.04
C ALA A 201 0.94 -11.24 4.24
N THR A 202 -0.20 -10.58 4.34
CA THR A 202 -0.51 -9.63 5.41
C THR A 202 -1.03 -10.30 6.68
N GLY A 203 -1.36 -11.60 6.60
CA GLY A 203 -2.05 -12.35 7.64
C GLY A 203 -3.57 -12.10 7.69
N ILE A 204 -4.11 -11.31 6.76
CA ILE A 204 -5.54 -11.05 6.59
C ILE A 204 -6.02 -11.97 5.46
N GLU A 205 -7.04 -12.78 5.73
CA GLU A 205 -7.49 -13.84 4.82
C GLU A 205 -8.02 -13.27 3.49
N GLU A 206 -8.74 -12.16 3.55
CA GLU A 206 -9.29 -11.45 2.38
C GLU A 206 -8.21 -10.99 1.40
N HIS A 207 -6.96 -10.82 1.86
CA HIS A 207 -5.84 -10.38 1.02
C HIS A 207 -5.15 -11.54 0.28
N ASN A 208 -5.44 -12.78 0.64
CA ASN A 208 -4.74 -13.94 0.09
C ASN A 208 -4.93 -14.12 -1.42
N ASN A 209 -6.02 -13.58 -1.96
CA ASN A 209 -6.36 -13.73 -3.38
C ASN A 209 -5.91 -12.55 -4.26
N TYR A 210 -5.37 -11.47 -3.71
CA TYR A 210 -5.08 -10.24 -4.45
C TYR A 210 -4.18 -10.43 -5.68
N THR A 211 -3.16 -11.28 -5.58
CA THR A 211 -2.27 -11.58 -6.72
C THR A 211 -2.92 -12.50 -7.74
N VAL A 212 -3.69 -13.48 -7.30
CA VAL A 212 -4.49 -14.34 -8.18
C VAL A 212 -5.49 -13.50 -8.97
N ASP A 213 -6.20 -12.60 -8.28
CA ASP A 213 -7.17 -11.69 -8.91
C ASP A 213 -6.51 -10.74 -9.91
N PHE A 214 -5.30 -10.24 -9.62
CA PHE A 214 -4.53 -9.44 -10.56
C PHE A 214 -4.14 -10.24 -11.81
N ILE A 215 -3.58 -11.44 -11.61
CA ILE A 215 -3.11 -12.31 -12.70
C ILE A 215 -4.28 -12.71 -13.62
N GLU A 216 -5.40 -13.12 -13.04
CA GLU A 216 -6.58 -13.52 -13.81
C GLU A 216 -7.28 -12.34 -14.47
N ALA A 217 -7.36 -11.18 -13.81
CA ALA A 217 -7.85 -9.96 -14.43
C ALA A 217 -6.98 -9.52 -15.61
N THR A 218 -5.65 -9.59 -15.47
CA THR A 218 -4.70 -9.34 -16.56
C THR A 218 -5.00 -10.21 -17.76
N ARG A 219 -5.18 -11.52 -17.56
CA ARG A 219 -5.52 -12.47 -18.63
C ARG A 219 -6.79 -12.08 -19.38
N VAL A 220 -7.85 -11.73 -18.65
CA VAL A 220 -9.13 -11.33 -19.24
C VAL A 220 -9.00 -9.99 -19.97
N ILE A 221 -8.34 -8.99 -19.39
CA ILE A 221 -8.09 -7.69 -20.02
C ILE A 221 -7.38 -7.88 -21.36
N LYS A 222 -6.32 -8.69 -21.41
CA LYS A 222 -5.57 -8.96 -22.64
C LYS A 222 -6.40 -9.68 -23.71
N GLN A 223 -7.38 -10.48 -23.32
CA GLN A 223 -8.27 -11.20 -24.23
C GLN A 223 -9.43 -10.34 -24.75
N THR A 224 -9.95 -9.44 -23.92
CA THR A 224 -11.22 -8.74 -24.18
C THR A 224 -11.07 -7.27 -24.54
N LEU A 225 -9.94 -6.63 -24.21
CA LEU A 225 -9.67 -5.23 -24.51
C LEU A 225 -8.53 -5.12 -25.55
N PRO A 226 -8.85 -5.14 -26.86
CA PRO A 226 -7.84 -5.23 -27.91
C PRO A 226 -6.80 -4.11 -27.83
N LEU A 227 -5.53 -4.46 -28.06
CA LEU A 227 -4.35 -3.58 -28.11
C LEU A 227 -3.95 -2.95 -26.77
N ALA A 228 -4.84 -2.92 -25.77
CA ALA A 228 -4.50 -2.39 -24.45
C ALA A 228 -3.32 -3.13 -23.79
N LYS A 229 -2.56 -2.41 -23.01
CA LYS A 229 -1.42 -2.90 -22.24
C LYS A 229 -1.80 -3.04 -20.77
N VAL A 230 -1.00 -3.80 -20.01
CA VAL A 230 -1.15 -3.95 -18.57
C VAL A 230 0.16 -3.61 -17.87
N SER A 231 0.05 -2.83 -16.81
CA SER A 231 1.15 -2.38 -15.94
C SER A 231 0.78 -2.55 -14.46
N GLY A 232 1.68 -2.19 -13.56
CA GLY A 232 1.43 -2.08 -12.13
C GLY A 232 2.68 -1.79 -11.33
N GLY A 233 2.49 -1.27 -10.11
CA GLY A 233 3.55 -1.03 -9.14
C GLY A 233 3.96 -2.33 -8.43
N VAL A 234 4.98 -3.02 -8.95
CA VAL A 234 5.37 -4.37 -8.50
C VAL A 234 5.82 -4.38 -7.04
N SER A 235 6.50 -3.33 -6.58
CA SER A 235 6.98 -3.24 -5.20
C SER A 235 5.87 -3.33 -4.14
N ASN A 236 4.62 -3.05 -4.50
CA ASN A 236 3.47 -3.13 -3.61
C ASN A 236 3.19 -4.57 -3.15
N VAL A 237 3.41 -5.57 -4.02
CA VAL A 237 3.10 -6.98 -3.72
C VAL A 237 3.82 -7.48 -2.48
N SER A 238 5.04 -7.01 -2.24
CA SER A 238 5.92 -7.44 -1.16
C SER A 238 5.97 -6.47 0.04
N PHE A 239 5.04 -5.53 0.13
CA PHE A 239 5.04 -4.50 1.17
C PHE A 239 5.10 -5.08 2.59
N SER A 240 4.49 -6.24 2.80
CA SER A 240 4.48 -6.96 4.08
C SER A 240 5.87 -7.38 4.57
N PHE A 241 6.84 -7.48 3.65
CA PHE A 241 8.22 -7.89 3.93
C PHE A 241 9.23 -6.72 3.83
N ARG A 242 8.80 -5.47 4.01
CA ARG A 242 9.73 -4.32 4.05
C ARG A 242 10.87 -4.57 5.03
N GLY A 243 12.10 -4.32 4.56
CA GLY A 243 13.33 -4.55 5.34
C GLY A 243 13.91 -5.98 5.24
N ASN A 244 13.34 -6.84 4.37
CA ASN A 244 13.94 -8.11 3.97
C ASN A 244 14.05 -8.18 2.45
N ASP A 245 15.12 -7.62 1.89
CA ASP A 245 15.27 -7.45 0.46
C ASP A 245 15.31 -8.81 -0.27
N THR A 246 15.96 -9.83 0.29
CA THR A 246 16.03 -11.18 -0.30
C THR A 246 14.64 -11.77 -0.53
N VAL A 247 13.76 -11.73 0.46
CA VAL A 247 12.39 -12.26 0.33
C VAL A 247 11.57 -11.39 -0.61
N ARG A 248 11.75 -10.07 -0.58
CA ARG A 248 11.04 -9.14 -1.47
C ARG A 248 11.41 -9.36 -2.93
N GLU A 249 12.69 -9.49 -3.23
CA GLU A 249 13.19 -9.75 -4.58
C GLU A 249 12.65 -11.07 -5.13
N ALA A 250 12.62 -12.13 -4.30
CA ALA A 250 12.01 -13.40 -4.67
C ALA A 250 10.51 -13.27 -4.94
N ILE A 251 9.76 -12.58 -4.08
CA ILE A 251 8.32 -12.31 -4.30
C ILE A 251 8.11 -11.54 -5.60
N HIS A 252 8.91 -10.51 -5.90
CA HIS A 252 8.81 -9.75 -7.14
C HIS A 252 9.05 -10.64 -8.36
N ALA A 253 10.11 -11.46 -8.34
CA ALA A 253 10.46 -12.33 -9.46
C ALA A 253 9.39 -13.40 -9.71
N VAL A 254 8.88 -14.04 -8.65
CA VAL A 254 7.82 -15.06 -8.77
C VAL A 254 6.51 -14.42 -9.24
N PHE A 255 6.12 -13.25 -8.69
CA PHE A 255 4.94 -12.52 -9.14
C PHE A 255 5.03 -12.16 -10.62
N LEU A 256 6.15 -11.56 -11.05
CA LEU A 256 6.37 -11.17 -12.43
C LEU A 256 6.34 -12.37 -13.38
N TYR A 257 6.93 -13.51 -12.99
CA TYR A 257 6.90 -14.71 -13.80
C TYR A 257 5.47 -15.13 -14.16
N HIS A 258 4.54 -15.10 -13.20
CA HIS A 258 3.15 -15.47 -13.43
C HIS A 258 2.35 -14.34 -14.11
N ALA A 259 2.57 -13.09 -13.74
CA ALA A 259 1.87 -11.93 -14.30
C ALA A 259 2.24 -11.68 -15.78
N VAL A 260 3.51 -11.82 -16.13
CA VAL A 260 3.99 -11.73 -17.53
C VAL A 260 3.42 -12.85 -18.39
N LYS A 261 3.36 -14.07 -17.87
CA LYS A 261 2.69 -15.21 -18.56
C LYS A 261 1.19 -14.97 -18.77
N ALA A 262 0.55 -14.19 -17.90
CA ALA A 262 -0.85 -13.80 -18.06
C ALA A 262 -1.03 -12.64 -19.05
N GLY A 263 0.05 -11.94 -19.43
CA GLY A 263 0.06 -10.87 -20.42
C GLY A 263 0.38 -9.48 -19.86
N MET A 264 0.96 -9.37 -18.66
CA MET A 264 1.48 -8.09 -18.15
C MET A 264 2.63 -7.61 -19.03
N ASP A 265 2.51 -6.40 -19.60
CA ASP A 265 3.44 -5.87 -20.60
C ASP A 265 4.61 -5.11 -19.96
N MET A 266 4.38 -4.41 -18.85
CA MET A 266 5.37 -3.59 -18.16
C MET A 266 5.12 -3.53 -16.67
N GLY A 267 6.08 -3.06 -15.89
CA GLY A 267 5.92 -2.88 -14.46
C GLY A 267 6.88 -1.85 -13.88
N ILE A 268 6.39 -1.13 -12.87
CA ILE A 268 7.17 -0.16 -12.10
C ILE A 268 7.96 -0.95 -11.05
N VAL A 269 9.28 -1.00 -11.24
CA VAL A 269 10.19 -1.89 -10.51
C VAL A 269 11.51 -1.19 -10.20
N ASN A 270 12.24 -1.71 -9.23
CA ASN A 270 13.66 -1.40 -9.11
C ASN A 270 14.45 -2.26 -10.12
N ALA A 271 14.79 -1.70 -11.27
CA ALA A 271 15.45 -2.43 -12.36
C ALA A 271 16.79 -3.09 -11.95
N GLY A 272 17.46 -2.58 -10.92
CA GLY A 272 18.71 -3.14 -10.40
C GLY A 272 18.55 -4.26 -9.37
N GLN A 273 17.32 -4.63 -9.00
CA GLN A 273 17.01 -5.60 -7.94
C GLN A 273 15.98 -6.64 -8.39
N LEU A 274 16.00 -7.01 -9.67
CA LEU A 274 15.19 -8.11 -10.19
C LEU A 274 16.01 -9.39 -10.21
N GLU A 275 15.56 -10.40 -9.48
CA GLU A 275 16.18 -11.73 -9.47
C GLU A 275 15.66 -12.57 -10.63
N VAL A 276 16.51 -13.50 -11.11
CA VAL A 276 16.10 -14.46 -12.14
C VAL A 276 15.28 -15.57 -11.45
N TYR A 277 14.06 -15.81 -11.92
CA TYR A 277 13.13 -16.78 -11.32
C TYR A 277 13.77 -18.16 -11.05
N ASP A 278 14.56 -18.66 -12.01
CA ASP A 278 15.19 -19.99 -11.93
C ASP A 278 16.39 -20.02 -10.96
N GLU A 279 16.95 -18.86 -10.61
CA GLU A 279 18.08 -18.72 -9.68
C GLU A 279 17.64 -18.56 -8.23
N ILE A 280 16.34 -18.32 -7.98
CA ILE A 280 15.80 -18.25 -6.62
C ILE A 280 15.98 -19.61 -5.95
N GLU A 281 16.44 -19.59 -4.68
CA GLU A 281 16.56 -20.81 -3.89
C GLU A 281 15.23 -21.59 -3.91
N PRO A 282 15.23 -22.88 -4.23
CA PRO A 282 13.99 -23.65 -4.50
C PRO A 282 12.96 -23.63 -3.37
N THR A 283 13.41 -23.64 -2.10
CA THR A 283 12.49 -23.57 -0.96
C THR A 283 11.80 -22.22 -0.89
N LEU A 284 12.56 -21.13 -1.02
CA LEU A 284 12.03 -19.75 -1.03
C LEU A 284 11.08 -19.56 -2.22
N ARG A 285 11.47 -20.03 -3.41
CA ARG A 285 10.62 -19.93 -4.60
C ARG A 285 9.27 -20.63 -4.40
N ASN A 286 9.26 -21.85 -3.89
CA ASN A 286 8.02 -22.60 -3.65
C ASN A 286 7.13 -21.88 -2.61
N LEU A 287 7.72 -21.37 -1.52
CA LEU A 287 6.99 -20.60 -0.52
C LEU A 287 6.39 -19.32 -1.10
N CYS A 288 7.14 -18.61 -1.96
CA CYS A 288 6.62 -17.44 -2.68
C CYS A 288 5.49 -17.82 -3.64
N GLU A 289 5.61 -18.94 -4.38
CA GLU A 289 4.53 -19.42 -5.26
C GLU A 289 3.26 -19.77 -4.49
N ASP A 290 3.38 -20.44 -3.36
CA ASP A 290 2.23 -20.81 -2.55
C ASP A 290 1.45 -19.57 -2.07
N VAL A 291 2.17 -18.51 -1.69
CA VAL A 291 1.53 -17.25 -1.28
C VAL A 291 0.95 -16.49 -2.49
N ILE A 292 1.71 -16.37 -3.59
CA ILE A 292 1.31 -15.59 -4.78
C ILE A 292 0.12 -16.25 -5.49
N LEU A 293 0.09 -17.55 -5.56
CA LEU A 293 -0.97 -18.32 -6.22
C LEU A 293 -2.06 -18.81 -5.25
N ASN A 294 -1.97 -18.39 -3.99
CA ASN A 294 -2.87 -18.78 -2.90
C ASN A 294 -3.04 -20.30 -2.80
N ARG A 295 -1.93 -21.06 -2.92
CA ARG A 295 -1.90 -22.51 -2.80
C ARG A 295 -1.69 -22.91 -1.34
N ASN A 296 -2.30 -24.00 -0.91
CA ASN A 296 -2.10 -24.57 0.44
C ASN A 296 -2.22 -23.53 1.56
N ASN A 297 -3.09 -22.53 1.37
CA ASN A 297 -3.18 -21.37 2.25
C ASN A 297 -4.43 -21.41 3.16
N SER A 298 -4.91 -22.59 3.48
CA SER A 298 -5.95 -22.75 4.49
C SER A 298 -5.43 -22.15 5.82
N ASN A 299 -6.21 -21.27 6.45
CA ASN A 299 -5.81 -20.58 7.69
C ASN A 299 -4.46 -19.81 7.60
N ASN A 300 -4.09 -19.27 6.44
CA ASN A 300 -2.83 -18.55 6.20
C ASN A 300 -1.54 -19.40 6.37
N GLU A 301 -1.61 -20.72 6.21
CA GLU A 301 -0.45 -21.61 6.38
C GLU A 301 0.72 -21.25 5.45
N ALA A 302 0.46 -20.93 4.17
CA ALA A 302 1.49 -20.50 3.23
C ALA A 302 2.17 -19.19 3.66
N THR A 303 1.38 -18.22 4.13
CA THR A 303 1.88 -16.96 4.67
C THR A 303 2.78 -17.21 5.88
N GLU A 304 2.38 -18.11 6.79
CA GLU A 304 3.15 -18.41 7.98
C GLU A 304 4.47 -19.13 7.66
N ALA A 305 4.45 -20.05 6.71
CA ALA A 305 5.64 -20.74 6.25
C ALA A 305 6.66 -19.77 5.64
N LEU A 306 6.21 -18.80 4.81
CA LEU A 306 7.07 -17.80 4.22
C LEU A 306 7.65 -16.84 5.30
N ILE A 307 6.88 -16.47 6.32
CA ILE A 307 7.36 -15.64 7.44
C ILE A 307 8.44 -16.39 8.23
N GLN A 308 8.21 -17.66 8.56
CA GLN A 308 9.20 -18.47 9.27
C GLN A 308 10.52 -18.58 8.48
N TYR A 309 10.42 -18.77 7.17
CA TYR A 309 11.60 -18.77 6.32
C TYR A 309 12.29 -17.40 6.30
N ALA A 310 11.55 -16.30 6.19
CA ALA A 310 12.09 -14.94 6.20
C ALA A 310 12.88 -14.63 7.48
N ASP A 311 12.45 -15.15 8.63
CA ASP A 311 13.16 -15.03 9.90
C ASP A 311 14.50 -15.80 9.88
N THR A 312 14.55 -16.97 9.23
CA THR A 312 15.79 -17.75 9.09
C THR A 312 16.82 -17.06 8.19
N VAL A 313 16.40 -16.39 7.14
CA VAL A 313 17.29 -15.64 6.23
C VAL A 313 17.90 -14.44 6.94
N LYS A 314 17.12 -13.72 7.76
CA LYS A 314 17.65 -12.66 8.63
C LYS A 314 18.64 -13.18 9.66
N ALA A 315 18.44 -14.39 10.18
CA ALA A 315 19.25 -15.01 11.22
C ALA A 315 20.58 -15.59 10.72
N LYS A 316 20.82 -15.68 9.39
CA LYS A 316 22.17 -16.07 8.88
C LYS A 316 23.29 -15.09 9.29
N GLY A 317 22.94 -13.97 9.94
CA GLY A 317 23.88 -13.13 10.68
C GLY A 317 23.98 -13.39 12.19
N LYS A 318 23.03 -14.14 12.80
CA LYS A 318 23.01 -14.53 14.22
C LYS A 318 22.24 -15.84 14.37
N ILE A 319 22.95 -16.91 14.67
CA ILE A 319 22.33 -18.18 15.07
C ILE A 319 21.82 -17.98 16.51
N GLU A 320 20.56 -17.62 16.68
CA GLU A 320 19.87 -17.82 17.95
C GLU A 320 19.15 -19.16 17.91
N VAL A 321 19.69 -20.10 18.65
CA VAL A 321 18.96 -21.32 19.05
C VAL A 321 17.73 -20.84 19.82
N LYS A 322 16.52 -21.12 19.34
CA LYS A 322 15.27 -20.88 20.08
C LYS A 322 15.29 -21.80 21.30
N SER A 323 15.95 -21.38 22.37
CA SER A 323 15.96 -22.10 23.63
C SER A 323 14.59 -21.90 24.31
N ALA A 324 14.07 -22.93 24.97
CA ALA A 324 12.90 -22.81 25.84
C ALA A 324 13.16 -21.93 27.10
N ALA A 325 14.34 -21.34 27.20
CA ALA A 325 14.80 -20.51 28.32
C ALA A 325 13.87 -19.30 28.59
N TRP A 326 13.15 -18.80 27.57
CA TRP A 326 12.17 -17.73 27.79
C TRP A 326 11.00 -18.16 28.72
N ARG A 327 10.74 -19.46 28.85
CA ARG A 327 9.71 -19.97 29.77
C ARG A 327 10.12 -19.87 31.25
N GLU A 328 11.40 -19.68 31.53
CA GLU A 328 11.97 -19.54 32.88
C GLU A 328 12.02 -18.06 33.33
N THR A 329 11.63 -17.12 32.47
CA THR A 329 11.63 -15.68 32.77
C THR A 329 10.35 -15.26 33.51
N SER A 330 10.27 -13.99 33.90
CA SER A 330 9.09 -13.41 34.56
C SER A 330 7.85 -13.52 33.67
N VAL A 331 6.66 -13.52 34.27
CA VAL A 331 5.39 -13.59 33.53
C VAL A 331 5.25 -12.42 32.56
N GLU A 332 5.73 -11.23 32.92
CA GLU A 332 5.74 -10.04 32.09
C GLU A 332 6.59 -10.24 30.83
N GLU A 333 7.78 -10.79 31.01
CA GLU A 333 8.68 -11.08 29.91
C GLU A 333 8.13 -12.21 29.00
N ARG A 334 7.46 -13.20 29.58
CA ARG A 334 6.79 -14.26 28.82
C ARG A 334 5.62 -13.74 27.99
N LEU A 335 4.82 -12.83 28.55
CA LEU A 335 3.73 -12.18 27.82
C LEU A 335 4.28 -11.32 26.69
N ALA A 336 5.31 -10.50 26.94
CA ALA A 336 5.97 -9.71 25.90
C ALA A 336 6.57 -10.60 24.80
N HIS A 337 7.27 -11.68 25.17
CA HIS A 337 7.83 -12.65 24.23
C HIS A 337 6.72 -13.30 23.36
N SER A 338 5.62 -13.71 23.98
CA SER A 338 4.47 -14.29 23.26
C SER A 338 3.85 -13.31 22.26
N LEU A 339 3.74 -12.03 22.63
CA LEU A 339 3.25 -10.96 21.74
C LEU A 339 4.22 -10.73 20.58
N ILE A 340 5.51 -10.54 20.84
CA ILE A 340 6.54 -10.29 19.81
C ILE A 340 6.63 -11.44 18.81
N ASN A 341 6.55 -12.69 19.29
CA ASN A 341 6.73 -13.89 18.45
C ASN A 341 5.41 -14.48 17.94
N GLY A 342 4.25 -13.91 18.33
CA GLY A 342 2.94 -14.39 17.88
C GLY A 342 2.56 -15.76 18.47
N ILE A 343 3.06 -16.12 19.67
CA ILE A 343 2.86 -17.44 20.31
C ILE A 343 1.54 -17.43 21.09
N THR A 344 0.62 -18.32 20.73
CA THR A 344 -0.70 -18.40 21.38
C THR A 344 -0.83 -19.55 22.38
N ASP A 345 0.11 -20.51 22.40
CA ASP A 345 -0.02 -21.77 23.12
C ASP A 345 -0.02 -21.61 24.64
N PHE A 346 0.72 -20.62 25.15
CA PHE A 346 0.88 -20.40 26.58
C PHE A 346 0.14 -19.15 27.08
N ILE A 347 -0.47 -18.37 26.18
CA ILE A 347 -0.94 -17.03 26.50
C ILE A 347 -2.02 -16.99 27.59
N GLU A 348 -2.94 -17.96 27.61
CA GLU A 348 -3.99 -18.01 28.62
C GLU A 348 -3.42 -18.34 30.00
N ALA A 349 -2.49 -19.30 30.07
CA ALA A 349 -1.83 -19.69 31.32
C ALA A 349 -0.97 -18.54 31.88
N ASP A 350 -0.19 -17.87 31.04
CA ASP A 350 0.64 -16.73 31.43
C ASP A 350 -0.26 -15.51 31.79
N THR A 351 -1.38 -15.31 31.11
CA THR A 351 -2.34 -14.26 31.45
C THR A 351 -3.01 -14.53 32.79
N GLU A 352 -3.35 -15.78 33.12
CA GLU A 352 -3.89 -16.13 34.42
C GLU A 352 -2.87 -15.92 35.54
N GLU A 353 -1.61 -16.33 35.34
CA GLU A 353 -0.54 -16.08 36.31
C GLU A 353 -0.36 -14.57 36.55
N ALA A 354 -0.37 -13.76 35.48
CA ALA A 354 -0.31 -12.32 35.61
C ALA A 354 -1.54 -11.78 36.37
N ARG A 355 -2.76 -12.23 36.04
CA ARG A 355 -4.00 -11.84 36.72
C ARG A 355 -3.96 -12.08 38.23
N LEU A 356 -3.37 -13.17 38.65
CA LEU A 356 -3.20 -13.51 40.08
C LEU A 356 -2.11 -12.67 40.78
N LYS A 357 -1.16 -12.14 40.00
CA LYS A 357 -0.07 -11.30 40.52
C LYS A 357 -0.46 -9.83 40.65
N TYR A 358 -1.31 -9.32 39.74
CA TYR A 358 -1.76 -7.93 39.73
C TYR A 358 -3.04 -7.74 40.55
N SER A 359 -3.26 -6.53 41.06
CA SER A 359 -4.39 -6.22 41.91
C SER A 359 -5.72 -6.23 41.16
N GLU A 360 -5.70 -5.77 39.92
CA GLU A 360 -6.86 -5.70 39.02
C GLU A 360 -6.56 -6.33 37.66
N PRO A 361 -7.52 -7.08 37.05
CA PRO A 361 -7.32 -7.67 35.71
C PRO A 361 -6.99 -6.64 34.63
N LEU A 362 -7.46 -5.40 34.76
CA LEU A 362 -7.17 -4.31 33.83
C LEU A 362 -5.68 -3.93 33.84
N GLU A 363 -5.01 -4.01 34.99
CA GLU A 363 -3.57 -3.72 35.11
C GLU A 363 -2.70 -4.67 34.29
N VAL A 364 -3.17 -5.91 34.03
CA VAL A 364 -2.46 -6.85 33.15
C VAL A 364 -2.47 -6.34 31.71
N ILE A 365 -3.58 -5.73 31.28
CA ILE A 365 -3.70 -5.14 29.94
C ILE A 365 -2.84 -3.88 29.86
N GLU A 366 -3.01 -2.93 30.76
CA GLU A 366 -2.35 -1.62 30.76
C GLU A 366 -0.85 -1.72 31.05
N GLY A 367 -0.41 -2.73 31.76
CA GLY A 367 0.99 -3.01 32.10
C GLY A 367 1.68 -3.91 31.07
N PRO A 368 1.84 -5.22 31.38
CA PRO A 368 2.68 -6.12 30.62
C PRO A 368 2.23 -6.34 29.17
N LEU A 369 0.93 -6.42 28.90
CA LEU A 369 0.44 -6.62 27.54
C LEU A 369 0.67 -5.38 26.66
N MET A 370 0.40 -4.19 27.18
CA MET A 370 0.68 -2.94 26.46
C MET A 370 2.19 -2.72 26.27
N ALA A 371 3.01 -3.05 27.26
CA ALA A 371 4.46 -2.96 27.14
C ALA A 371 5.00 -3.88 26.01
N GLY A 372 4.44 -5.10 25.89
CA GLY A 372 4.76 -6.00 24.79
C GLY A 372 4.31 -5.47 23.43
N MET A 373 3.10 -4.91 23.35
CA MET A 373 2.60 -4.32 22.09
C MET A 373 3.36 -3.06 21.68
N ASN A 374 3.86 -2.26 22.62
CA ASN A 374 4.75 -1.12 22.31
C ASN A 374 6.05 -1.60 21.67
N GLN A 375 6.66 -2.70 22.20
CA GLN A 375 7.84 -3.30 21.57
C GLN A 375 7.55 -3.81 20.15
N VAL A 376 6.38 -4.39 19.91
CA VAL A 376 5.93 -4.77 18.56
C VAL A 376 5.86 -3.55 17.65
N GLY A 377 5.31 -2.43 18.15
CA GLY A 377 5.25 -1.17 17.40
C GLY A 377 6.64 -0.62 17.06
N ASP A 378 7.56 -0.63 18.02
CA ASP A 378 8.95 -0.18 17.81
C ASP A 378 9.70 -1.05 16.80
N LEU A 379 9.54 -2.38 16.87
CA LEU A 379 10.14 -3.32 15.92
C LEU A 379 9.56 -3.15 14.51
N PHE A 380 8.26 -2.91 14.39
CA PHE A 380 7.61 -2.63 13.11
C PHE A 380 8.09 -1.29 12.53
N GLY A 381 8.12 -0.22 13.34
CA GLY A 381 8.62 1.08 12.93
C GLY A 381 10.09 1.08 12.51
N ALA A 382 10.93 0.24 13.15
CA ALA A 382 12.33 0.06 12.78
C ALA A 382 12.55 -0.86 11.56
N GLY A 383 11.47 -1.36 10.92
CA GLY A 383 11.57 -2.31 9.80
C GLY A 383 12.14 -3.68 10.17
N LYS A 384 12.12 -4.03 11.46
CA LYS A 384 12.59 -5.32 12.00
C LYS A 384 11.48 -6.35 12.12
N MET A 385 10.24 -5.91 12.04
CA MET A 385 9.03 -6.74 12.06
C MET A 385 8.15 -6.40 10.85
N PHE A 386 7.36 -7.35 10.36
CA PHE A 386 6.52 -7.21 9.18
C PHE A 386 5.04 -7.18 9.56
N LEU A 387 4.19 -6.69 8.64
CA LEU A 387 2.76 -6.61 8.88
C LEU A 387 2.12 -7.94 9.34
N PRO A 388 2.41 -9.11 8.74
CA PRO A 388 1.85 -10.37 9.20
C PRO A 388 2.22 -10.71 10.64
N GLN A 389 3.42 -10.37 11.07
CA GLN A 389 3.86 -10.58 12.46
C GLN A 389 3.07 -9.69 13.42
N VAL A 390 2.82 -8.42 13.06
CA VAL A 390 1.96 -7.51 13.85
C VAL A 390 0.54 -8.07 13.98
N VAL A 391 -0.02 -8.63 12.91
CA VAL A 391 -1.35 -9.28 12.94
C VAL A 391 -1.35 -10.49 13.88
N LYS A 392 -0.26 -11.30 13.90
CA LYS A 392 -0.12 -12.40 14.86
C LYS A 392 -0.05 -11.89 16.30
N SER A 393 0.75 -10.85 16.57
CA SER A 393 0.81 -10.20 17.87
C SER A 393 -0.56 -9.73 18.35
N ALA A 394 -1.33 -9.12 17.45
CA ALA A 394 -2.69 -8.67 17.74
C ALA A 394 -3.63 -9.83 18.08
N ARG A 395 -3.49 -11.01 17.44
CA ARG A 395 -4.25 -12.23 17.81
C ARG A 395 -3.91 -12.70 19.23
N VAL A 396 -2.62 -12.69 19.59
CA VAL A 396 -2.16 -13.04 20.95
C VAL A 396 -2.78 -12.08 21.95
N MET A 397 -2.71 -10.77 21.69
CA MET A 397 -3.33 -9.74 22.52
C MET A 397 -4.83 -9.96 22.69
N LYS A 398 -5.54 -10.19 21.56
CA LYS A 398 -6.99 -10.45 21.57
C LYS A 398 -7.34 -11.67 22.40
N LYS A 399 -6.56 -12.75 22.32
CA LYS A 399 -6.79 -13.98 23.10
C LYS A 399 -6.61 -13.73 24.61
N SER A 400 -5.58 -12.98 25.00
CA SER A 400 -5.34 -12.59 26.39
C SER A 400 -6.44 -11.68 26.93
N VAL A 401 -6.84 -10.65 26.16
CA VAL A 401 -7.94 -9.76 26.54
C VAL A 401 -9.28 -10.51 26.66
N ALA A 402 -9.58 -11.39 25.72
CA ALA A 402 -10.79 -12.23 25.80
C ALA A 402 -10.82 -13.09 27.06
N PHE A 403 -9.66 -13.65 27.46
CA PHE A 403 -9.53 -14.37 28.73
C PHE A 403 -9.80 -13.49 29.96
N LEU A 404 -9.32 -12.24 29.96
CA LEU A 404 -9.49 -11.31 31.08
C LEU A 404 -10.88 -10.66 31.14
N THR A 405 -11.61 -10.59 30.03
CA THR A 405 -12.91 -9.89 29.93
C THR A 405 -13.92 -10.32 31.00
N PRO A 406 -14.18 -11.63 31.26
CA PRO A 406 -15.13 -12.04 32.30
C PRO A 406 -14.74 -11.55 33.72
N PHE A 407 -13.43 -11.52 34.01
CA PHE A 407 -12.93 -11.06 35.31
C PHE A 407 -13.08 -9.54 35.47
N ILE A 408 -12.84 -8.78 34.40
CA ILE A 408 -13.01 -7.33 34.34
C ILE A 408 -14.49 -6.97 34.54
N GLU A 409 -15.40 -7.71 33.89
CA GLU A 409 -16.85 -7.50 34.05
C GLU A 409 -17.33 -7.81 35.47
N ALA A 410 -16.90 -8.94 36.04
CA ALA A 410 -17.22 -9.31 37.40
C ALA A 410 -16.74 -8.28 38.44
N GLU A 411 -15.58 -7.68 38.20
CA GLU A 411 -15.02 -6.66 39.07
C GLU A 411 -15.76 -5.32 38.94
N LYS A 412 -16.16 -4.95 37.71
CA LYS A 412 -17.03 -3.80 37.46
C LYS A 412 -18.39 -3.94 38.16
N GLU A 413 -18.97 -5.14 38.17
CA GLU A 413 -20.22 -5.42 38.90
C GLU A 413 -20.03 -5.31 40.42
N LYS A 414 -18.94 -5.84 40.98
CA LYS A 414 -18.60 -5.70 42.38
C LYS A 414 -18.43 -4.21 42.79
N LYS A 415 -17.71 -3.45 41.96
CA LYS A 415 -17.51 -2.00 42.19
C LYS A 415 -18.84 -1.22 42.08
N LYS A 416 -19.77 -1.61 41.19
CA LYS A 416 -21.13 -1.04 41.12
C LYS A 416 -21.96 -1.34 42.34
N LEU A 417 -21.85 -2.54 42.90
CA LEU A 417 -22.57 -2.93 44.16
C LEU A 417 -22.05 -2.21 45.41
N VAL A 418 -20.77 -1.82 45.41
CA VAL A 418 -20.13 -1.08 46.50
C VAL A 418 -20.37 0.44 46.38
N SER A 419 -20.59 0.95 45.14
CA SER A 419 -20.79 2.37 44.85
C SER A 419 -22.27 2.78 44.72
N VAL A 420 -23.15 2.30 45.57
CA VAL A 420 -24.57 2.71 45.60
C VAL A 420 -24.76 4.23 45.90
N ASN A 421 -23.68 4.99 46.07
CA ASN A 421 -23.72 6.43 46.38
C ASN A 421 -22.85 7.32 45.44
N ALA A 422 -22.53 6.91 44.23
CA ALA A 422 -21.84 7.79 43.27
C ALA A 422 -22.56 7.75 41.92
N GLU A 423 -23.43 8.73 41.70
CA GLU A 423 -24.05 9.00 40.41
C GLU A 423 -22.99 9.48 39.40
N GLY A 424 -22.73 8.64 38.40
CA GLY A 424 -22.05 9.00 37.17
C GLY A 424 -22.24 7.85 36.17
N PRO A 425 -22.73 8.09 34.92
CA PRO A 425 -22.89 7.03 33.96
C PRO A 425 -21.51 6.45 33.65
N SER A 426 -21.31 5.15 33.95
CA SER A 426 -20.11 4.44 33.48
C SER A 426 -20.15 4.43 31.97
N LYS A 427 -19.31 5.27 31.30
CA LYS A 427 -19.09 5.18 29.87
C LYS A 427 -18.58 3.78 29.56
N GLY A 428 -19.22 3.10 28.60
CA GLY A 428 -18.70 1.90 27.99
C GLY A 428 -17.29 2.12 27.38
N PRO A 429 -16.69 1.11 26.74
CA PRO A 429 -15.40 1.30 26.08
C PRO A 429 -15.48 2.49 25.12
N ALA A 430 -14.41 3.31 25.10
CA ALA A 430 -14.38 4.46 24.21
C ALA A 430 -14.49 4.01 22.75
N LYS A 431 -15.31 4.73 21.98
CA LYS A 431 -15.58 4.46 20.57
C LYS A 431 -14.65 5.27 19.69
N ILE A 432 -13.96 4.62 18.78
CA ILE A 432 -13.00 5.27 17.89
C ILE A 432 -13.43 5.02 16.45
N LEU A 433 -13.61 6.09 15.68
CA LEU A 433 -13.83 6.01 14.24
C LEU A 433 -12.52 6.22 13.52
N LEU A 434 -12.19 5.32 12.59
CA LEU A 434 -10.99 5.39 11.75
C LEU A 434 -11.39 5.50 10.28
N ALA A 435 -10.82 6.48 9.57
CA ALA A 435 -11.07 6.70 8.15
C ALA A 435 -9.80 7.12 7.43
N THR A 436 -9.62 6.66 6.18
CA THR A 436 -8.67 7.27 5.24
C THR A 436 -9.40 8.40 4.51
N VAL A 437 -8.85 9.61 4.61
CA VAL A 437 -9.52 10.83 4.14
C VAL A 437 -9.67 10.85 2.62
N LYS A 438 -10.56 11.72 2.13
CA LYS A 438 -10.77 11.94 0.70
C LYS A 438 -9.44 12.26 0.01
N GLY A 439 -9.24 11.67 -1.17
CA GLY A 439 -8.01 11.82 -1.95
C GLY A 439 -6.90 10.83 -1.61
N ASP A 440 -7.07 9.99 -0.57
CA ASP A 440 -6.05 9.02 -0.15
C ASP A 440 -6.59 7.59 -0.13
N VAL A 441 -5.75 6.64 -0.54
CA VAL A 441 -6.09 5.21 -0.62
C VAL A 441 -5.19 4.35 0.27
N HIS A 442 -4.21 4.97 0.94
CA HIS A 442 -3.25 4.25 1.77
C HIS A 442 -3.87 3.92 3.13
N ASP A 443 -4.43 2.73 3.25
CA ASP A 443 -5.17 2.31 4.45
C ASP A 443 -4.47 1.25 5.31
N ILE A 444 -3.35 0.69 4.86
CA ILE A 444 -2.62 -0.37 5.59
C ILE A 444 -2.32 0.07 7.02
N GLY A 445 -1.77 1.29 7.21
CA GLY A 445 -1.49 1.84 8.54
C GLY A 445 -2.74 2.00 9.39
N LYS A 446 -3.85 2.47 8.81
CA LYS A 446 -5.15 2.58 9.48
C LYS A 446 -5.65 1.22 9.94
N ASN A 447 -5.56 0.20 9.08
CA ASN A 447 -6.05 -1.14 9.39
C ASN A 447 -5.22 -1.80 10.51
N ILE A 448 -3.90 -1.61 10.52
CA ILE A 448 -3.03 -2.05 11.63
C ILE A 448 -3.46 -1.39 12.94
N VAL A 449 -3.61 -0.07 12.94
CA VAL A 449 -4.02 0.68 14.14
C VAL A 449 -5.41 0.24 14.61
N SER A 450 -6.35 -0.03 13.69
CA SER A 450 -7.69 -0.52 14.05
C SER A 450 -7.64 -1.85 14.79
N VAL A 451 -6.80 -2.78 14.33
CA VAL A 451 -6.62 -4.09 14.97
C VAL A 451 -6.01 -3.92 16.36
N VAL A 452 -4.95 -3.11 16.49
CA VAL A 452 -4.27 -2.87 17.78
C VAL A 452 -5.22 -2.21 18.79
N LEU A 453 -5.96 -1.17 18.39
CA LEU A 453 -6.91 -0.50 19.26
C LEU A 453 -8.08 -1.42 19.63
N GLY A 454 -8.60 -2.23 18.68
CA GLY A 454 -9.64 -3.22 18.97
C GLY A 454 -9.16 -4.28 19.98
N CYS A 455 -7.90 -4.72 19.90
CA CYS A 455 -7.29 -5.62 20.87
C CYS A 455 -7.14 -4.99 22.27
N ASN A 456 -7.05 -3.67 22.34
CA ASN A 456 -6.98 -2.92 23.60
C ASN A 456 -8.36 -2.59 24.18
N GLY A 457 -9.42 -3.20 23.66
CA GLY A 457 -10.77 -3.09 24.21
C GLY A 457 -11.55 -1.84 23.79
N TYR A 458 -11.06 -1.09 22.79
CA TYR A 458 -11.82 0.01 22.19
C TYR A 458 -12.86 -0.52 21.19
N GLU A 459 -14.01 0.13 21.10
CA GLU A 459 -14.99 -0.13 20.03
C GLU A 459 -14.55 0.64 18.78
N ILE A 460 -14.17 -0.09 17.72
CA ILE A 460 -13.61 0.51 16.51
C ILE A 460 -14.63 0.50 15.38
N ILE A 461 -14.85 1.67 14.79
CA ILE A 461 -15.67 1.87 13.60
C ILE A 461 -14.71 2.22 12.47
N VAL A 462 -14.52 1.30 11.53
CA VAL A 462 -13.63 1.50 10.38
C VAL A 462 -14.46 1.95 9.19
N LEU A 463 -14.17 3.13 8.69
CA LEU A 463 -14.61 3.58 7.37
C LEU A 463 -13.50 3.26 6.35
N GLY A 464 -13.88 3.02 5.09
CA GLY A 464 -12.95 2.67 4.03
C GLY A 464 -11.90 3.74 3.71
N VAL A 465 -11.49 3.77 2.47
CA VAL A 465 -10.58 4.79 1.88
C VAL A 465 -11.40 5.88 1.18
N MET A 466 -10.76 7.00 0.84
CA MET A 466 -11.38 8.11 0.08
C MET A 466 -12.65 8.68 0.73
N VAL A 467 -12.76 8.63 2.06
CA VAL A 467 -14.00 8.97 2.75
C VAL A 467 -14.16 10.50 2.81
N PRO A 468 -15.25 11.07 2.27
CA PRO A 468 -15.51 12.49 2.34
C PRO A 468 -15.72 12.98 3.78
N ALA A 469 -15.31 14.21 4.07
CA ALA A 469 -15.41 14.84 5.39
C ALA A 469 -16.82 14.76 5.99
N ASP A 470 -17.85 15.05 5.20
CA ASP A 470 -19.24 15.01 5.66
C ASP A 470 -19.62 13.61 6.15
N LYS A 471 -19.26 12.57 5.39
CA LYS A 471 -19.53 11.17 5.76
C LYS A 471 -18.79 10.76 7.06
N ILE A 472 -17.53 11.20 7.23
CA ILE A 472 -16.77 10.96 8.46
C ILE A 472 -17.50 11.58 9.66
N LEU A 473 -17.91 12.84 9.52
CA LEU A 473 -18.55 13.58 10.61
C LEU A 473 -19.98 13.08 10.92
N GLU A 474 -20.76 12.71 9.91
CA GLU A 474 -22.07 12.09 10.07
C GLU A 474 -21.97 10.75 10.80
N GLN A 475 -21.06 9.87 10.38
CA GLN A 475 -20.85 8.59 11.04
C GLN A 475 -20.33 8.77 12.48
N ALA A 476 -19.46 9.74 12.69
CA ALA A 476 -18.99 10.08 14.04
C ALA A 476 -20.11 10.55 14.97
N GLN A 477 -21.10 11.29 14.46
CA GLN A 477 -22.28 11.70 15.22
C GLN A 477 -23.26 10.55 15.43
N GLN A 478 -23.54 9.77 14.39
CA GLN A 478 -24.47 8.64 14.42
C GLN A 478 -24.03 7.59 15.47
N HIS A 479 -22.75 7.26 15.49
CA HIS A 479 -22.19 6.27 16.41
C HIS A 479 -21.75 6.85 17.76
N GLN A 480 -21.86 8.17 17.94
CA GLN A 480 -21.45 8.88 19.16
C GLN A 480 -20.00 8.55 19.57
N VAL A 481 -19.07 8.60 18.61
CA VAL A 481 -17.67 8.25 18.85
C VAL A 481 -16.97 9.27 19.75
N ASP A 482 -16.03 8.80 20.56
CA ASP A 482 -15.21 9.66 21.44
C ASP A 482 -13.99 10.23 20.70
N ILE A 483 -13.44 9.48 19.73
CA ILE A 483 -12.24 9.85 18.99
C ILE A 483 -12.47 9.61 17.49
N ILE A 484 -11.97 10.54 16.66
CA ILE A 484 -11.89 10.37 15.21
C ILE A 484 -10.40 10.26 14.83
N GLY A 485 -10.00 9.12 14.30
CA GLY A 485 -8.66 8.90 13.76
C GLY A 485 -8.68 9.03 12.23
N LEU A 486 -7.83 9.91 11.71
CA LEU A 486 -7.71 10.17 10.27
C LEU A 486 -6.39 9.63 9.74
N SER A 487 -6.46 8.85 8.67
CA SER A 487 -5.30 8.32 7.96
C SER A 487 -5.10 9.03 6.63
N GLY A 488 -3.85 9.28 6.28
CA GLY A 488 -3.46 9.84 5.00
C GLY A 488 -1.95 9.88 4.88
N LEU A 489 -1.44 9.54 3.71
CA LEU A 489 -0.01 9.46 3.43
C LEU A 489 0.46 10.61 2.53
N ILE A 490 -0.39 11.07 1.62
CA ILE A 490 -0.04 12.08 0.63
C ILE A 490 -0.41 13.51 1.08
N THR A 491 0.22 14.50 0.47
CA THR A 491 0.05 15.92 0.86
C THR A 491 -1.41 16.40 0.87
N PRO A 492 -2.25 16.10 -0.14
CA PRO A 492 -3.65 16.53 -0.12
C PRO A 492 -4.44 16.02 1.06
N SER A 493 -4.03 14.89 1.65
CA SER A 493 -4.65 14.31 2.84
C SER A 493 -4.54 15.22 4.06
N LEU A 494 -3.45 16.01 4.16
CA LEU A 494 -3.26 16.96 5.24
C LEU A 494 -4.27 18.10 5.18
N ASP A 495 -4.51 18.63 3.99
CA ASP A 495 -5.47 19.71 3.78
C ASP A 495 -6.89 19.22 4.12
N GLU A 496 -7.23 17.99 3.73
CA GLU A 496 -8.50 17.37 4.05
C GLU A 496 -8.64 17.11 5.57
N MET A 497 -7.57 16.69 6.27
CA MET A 497 -7.56 16.53 7.72
C MET A 497 -7.78 17.87 8.43
N VAL A 498 -7.12 18.94 7.96
CA VAL A 498 -7.31 20.31 8.47
C VAL A 498 -8.74 20.78 8.22
N TYR A 499 -9.31 20.49 7.05
CA TYR A 499 -10.69 20.80 6.72
C TYR A 499 -11.66 20.09 7.66
N ILE A 500 -11.48 18.78 7.89
CA ILE A 500 -12.32 17.99 8.83
C ILE A 500 -12.24 18.58 10.24
N ALA A 501 -11.05 18.95 10.71
CA ALA A 501 -10.90 19.55 12.04
C ALA A 501 -11.63 20.91 12.16
N LYS A 502 -11.59 21.74 11.11
CA LYS A 502 -12.35 22.99 11.06
C LYS A 502 -13.86 22.75 11.07
N GLU A 503 -14.34 21.75 10.30
CA GLU A 503 -15.75 21.37 10.24
C GLU A 503 -16.23 20.79 11.58
N MET A 504 -15.42 19.99 12.27
CA MET A 504 -15.74 19.53 13.63
C MET A 504 -15.99 20.72 14.56
N LYS A 505 -15.11 21.72 14.54
CA LYS A 505 -15.25 22.93 15.34
C LYS A 505 -16.53 23.70 14.95
N ARG A 506 -16.80 23.86 13.65
CA ARG A 506 -18.02 24.55 13.14
C ARG A 506 -19.31 23.85 13.57
N ARG A 507 -19.32 22.51 13.63
CA ARG A 507 -20.46 21.69 14.06
C ARG A 507 -20.56 21.55 15.58
N GLY A 508 -19.72 22.24 16.35
CA GLY A 508 -19.74 22.18 17.82
C GLY A 508 -19.29 20.84 18.42
N MET A 509 -18.49 20.06 17.68
CA MET A 509 -17.97 18.77 18.12
C MET A 509 -16.69 18.96 18.97
N THR A 510 -16.77 19.79 20.03
CA THR A 510 -15.61 20.25 20.81
C THR A 510 -15.06 19.22 21.79
N ASP A 511 -15.88 18.26 22.22
CA ASP A 511 -15.49 17.23 23.18
C ASP A 511 -14.84 15.99 22.54
N ARG A 512 -14.70 15.98 21.20
CA ARG A 512 -14.12 14.88 20.44
C ARG A 512 -12.71 15.22 19.99
N LYS A 513 -11.78 14.30 20.21
CA LYS A 513 -10.38 14.45 19.78
C LYS A 513 -10.19 13.88 18.39
N SER A 514 -9.56 14.64 17.49
CA SER A 514 -9.06 14.10 16.22
C SER A 514 -7.57 13.82 16.36
N THR A 515 -7.15 12.62 15.95
CA THR A 515 -5.74 12.22 15.97
C THR A 515 -5.30 11.89 14.56
N ARG A 516 -4.16 12.43 14.14
CA ARG A 516 -3.52 12.10 12.88
C ARG A 516 -2.80 10.77 13.02
N LEU A 517 -3.16 9.79 12.21
CA LEU A 517 -2.40 8.56 12.03
C LEU A 517 -1.46 8.78 10.83
N ASN A 518 -0.19 8.96 11.11
CA ASN A 518 0.81 9.10 10.06
C ASN A 518 1.47 7.74 9.81
N SER A 519 1.24 7.14 8.64
CA SER A 519 1.89 5.91 8.20
C SER A 519 3.21 6.17 7.48
N SER A 520 3.86 7.31 7.77
CA SER A 520 5.16 7.62 7.20
C SER A 520 6.25 6.80 7.91
N HIS A 521 6.54 5.62 7.38
CA HIS A 521 7.86 4.97 7.53
C HIS A 521 8.13 4.07 6.34
#